data_8e6922a30eacf84a7592939656affa20
#
_entry.id   8e6922a30eacf84a7592939656affa20
#
_cell.length_a   1.000
_cell.length_b   1.000
_cell.length_c   1.000
_cell.angle_alpha   90.00
_cell.angle_beta   90.00
_cell.angle_gamma   90.00
#
_symmetry.space_group_name_H-M   'P 1'
#
loop_
_entity.id
_entity.type
_entity.pdbx_description
1 polymer ?
#
loop_
_entity_poly.entity_id
_entity_poly.type
_entity_poly.pdbx_seq_one_letter_code
_entity_poly.pdbx_strand_id
1 'polypeptide(L)'
;AINNTVDRVHQSMEAFIHNMNTIHSRGGNQVVFSSINYGTDTSAEGRMVIEELLKATIEGLGTRGEVPVFPIQIFKIKDGVSYSEADYKRAMEDFDAAMEGKVEFEAPNFDLFLKACRTTAKALFPNFMFLDTPFNQHEKWDASDPKRYRYELATMGCRTRVFENLNGEKTSLGRGNLSFTTMNL
;
A
#
# COMPACT_ATOMS: atom_id res chain seq x y z
N ALA A 1 -16.84 6.78 -20.81
CA ALA A 1 -17.09 7.07 -19.38
C ALA A 1 -16.01 6.46 -18.49
N ILE A 2 -15.70 5.17 -18.62
CA ILE A 2 -14.71 4.46 -17.77
C ILE A 2 -13.31 5.08 -17.90
N ASN A 3 -12.82 5.32 -19.12
CA ASN A 3 -11.50 5.93 -19.33
C ASN A 3 -11.39 7.30 -18.62
N ASN A 4 -12.43 8.12 -18.68
CA ASN A 4 -12.44 9.42 -17.98
C ASN A 4 -12.37 9.26 -16.45
N THR A 5 -12.90 8.16 -15.89
CA THR A 5 -12.81 7.90 -14.45
C THR A 5 -11.39 7.48 -14.07
N VAL A 6 -10.76 6.59 -14.82
CA VAL A 6 -9.36 6.17 -14.61
C VAL A 6 -8.42 7.37 -14.69
N ASP A 7 -8.54 8.19 -15.74
CA ASP A 7 -7.72 9.39 -15.92
C ASP A 7 -7.85 10.36 -14.72
N ARG A 8 -9.08 10.55 -14.22
CA ARG A 8 -9.33 11.40 -13.04
C ARG A 8 -8.75 10.83 -11.77
N VAL A 9 -8.82 9.49 -11.58
CA VAL A 9 -8.19 8.83 -10.44
C VAL A 9 -6.67 8.95 -10.53
N HIS A 10 -6.10 8.74 -11.72
CA HIS A 10 -4.67 8.93 -11.96
C HIS A 10 -4.20 10.33 -11.59
N GLN A 11 -4.83 11.37 -12.14
CA GLN A 11 -4.54 12.76 -11.81
C GLN A 11 -4.68 13.06 -10.32
N SER A 12 -5.64 12.43 -9.64
CA SER A 12 -5.80 12.58 -8.21
C SER A 12 -4.64 11.95 -7.43
N MET A 13 -4.12 10.81 -7.88
CA MET A 13 -2.96 10.15 -7.25
C MET A 13 -1.67 10.92 -7.51
N GLU A 14 -1.47 11.45 -8.71
CA GLU A 14 -0.36 12.36 -9.00
C GLU A 14 -0.41 13.60 -8.09
N ALA A 15 -1.57 14.25 -8.00
CA ALA A 15 -1.75 15.41 -7.14
C ALA A 15 -1.52 15.07 -5.65
N PHE A 16 -1.99 13.91 -5.20
CA PHE A 16 -1.77 13.43 -3.84
C PHE A 16 -0.28 13.26 -3.55
N ILE A 17 0.45 12.53 -4.38
CA ILE A 17 1.90 12.31 -4.20
C ILE A 17 2.63 13.65 -4.26
N HIS A 18 2.31 14.51 -5.24
CA HIS A 18 2.95 15.82 -5.38
C HIS A 18 2.73 16.68 -4.13
N ASN A 19 1.49 16.76 -3.63
CA ASN A 19 1.16 17.53 -2.44
C ASN A 19 1.87 17.02 -1.19
N MET A 20 1.99 15.69 -1.01
CA MET A 20 2.70 15.12 0.14
C MET A 20 4.21 15.46 0.16
N ASN A 21 4.79 15.80 -0.99
CA ASN A 21 6.20 16.15 -1.11
C ASN A 21 6.47 17.66 -1.17
N THR A 22 5.45 18.48 -1.41
CA THR A 22 5.61 19.93 -1.61
C THR A 22 4.93 20.78 -0.55
N ILE A 23 3.89 20.27 0.12
CA ILE A 23 3.18 21.01 1.18
C ILE A 23 3.98 20.96 2.47
N HIS A 24 4.26 22.13 3.04
CA HIS A 24 4.92 22.25 4.32
C HIS A 24 3.89 22.26 5.46
N SER A 25 4.12 21.42 6.50
CA SER A 25 3.22 21.32 7.66
C SER A 25 3.38 22.46 8.65
N ARG A 26 4.52 23.14 8.63
CA ARG A 26 4.81 24.32 9.48
C ARG A 26 5.94 25.14 8.89
N GLY A 27 6.18 26.34 9.44
CA GLY A 27 7.32 27.16 9.09
C GLY A 27 8.64 26.40 9.27
N GLY A 28 9.61 26.61 8.38
CA GLY A 28 10.92 25.95 8.41
C GLY A 28 11.03 24.73 7.50
N ASN A 29 10.23 24.65 6.44
CA ASN A 29 10.32 23.64 5.37
C ASN A 29 10.14 22.18 5.82
N GLN A 30 9.28 21.93 6.81
CA GLN A 30 8.94 20.57 7.20
C GLN A 30 7.79 20.04 6.34
N VAL A 31 8.04 18.98 5.57
CA VAL A 31 6.99 18.25 4.86
C VAL A 31 6.12 17.45 5.83
N VAL A 32 4.89 17.14 5.41
CA VAL A 32 3.97 16.30 6.18
C VAL A 32 4.48 14.86 6.19
N PHE A 33 4.91 14.38 7.36
CA PHE A 33 5.27 12.96 7.52
C PHE A 33 3.99 12.12 7.48
N SER A 34 3.78 11.43 6.38
CA SER A 34 2.57 10.68 6.07
C SER A 34 2.89 9.25 5.66
N SER A 35 1.96 8.34 5.91
CA SER A 35 2.03 6.95 5.43
C SER A 35 0.67 6.46 5.00
N ILE A 36 0.66 5.54 4.05
CA ILE A 36 -0.53 4.85 3.56
C ILE A 36 -0.29 3.34 3.53
N ASN A 37 -1.32 2.58 3.85
CA ASN A 37 -1.30 1.12 3.83
C ASN A 37 -2.37 0.63 2.87
N TYR A 38 -2.02 -0.27 1.96
CA TYR A 38 -2.92 -0.80 0.93
C TYR A 38 -2.49 -2.19 0.47
N GLY A 39 -3.20 -2.81 -0.47
CA GLY A 39 -2.86 -4.10 -1.07
C GLY A 39 -3.94 -5.19 -0.87
N THR A 40 -4.83 -5.05 0.11
CA THR A 40 -5.84 -6.06 0.45
C THR A 40 -7.27 -5.72 0.01
N ASP A 41 -7.52 -4.52 -0.47
CA ASP A 41 -8.82 -4.15 -1.03
C ASP A 41 -9.01 -4.80 -2.41
N THR A 42 -10.02 -5.64 -2.52
CA THR A 42 -10.37 -6.38 -3.74
C THR A 42 -11.55 -5.80 -4.50
N SER A 43 -12.11 -4.67 -4.03
CA SER A 43 -13.15 -3.95 -4.77
C SER A 43 -12.58 -3.35 -6.07
N ALA A 44 -13.41 -3.19 -7.07
CA ALA A 44 -12.97 -2.61 -8.36
C ALA A 44 -12.41 -1.19 -8.18
N GLU A 45 -13.03 -0.42 -7.31
CA GLU A 45 -12.62 0.95 -6.97
C GLU A 45 -11.29 0.97 -6.21
N GLY A 46 -11.14 0.12 -5.18
CA GLY A 46 -9.91 0.02 -4.40
C GLY A 46 -8.73 -0.45 -5.24
N ARG A 47 -8.94 -1.45 -6.10
CA ARG A 47 -7.92 -1.92 -7.05
C ARG A 47 -7.49 -0.82 -8.02
N MET A 48 -8.44 -0.05 -8.56
CA MET A 48 -8.16 1.09 -9.45
C MET A 48 -7.29 2.14 -8.73
N VAL A 49 -7.64 2.50 -7.50
CA VAL A 49 -6.86 3.47 -6.71
C VAL A 49 -5.45 2.96 -6.45
N ILE A 50 -5.28 1.69 -6.08
CA ILE A 50 -3.97 1.07 -5.86
C ILE A 50 -3.12 1.10 -7.14
N GLU A 51 -3.71 0.72 -8.26
CA GLU A 51 -3.02 0.69 -9.55
C GLU A 51 -2.55 2.08 -9.97
N GLU A 52 -3.42 3.07 -9.90
CA GLU A 52 -3.07 4.45 -10.30
C GLU A 52 -2.08 5.11 -9.32
N LEU A 53 -2.13 4.76 -8.04
CA LEU A 53 -1.12 5.18 -7.08
C LEU A 53 0.27 4.61 -7.40
N LEU A 54 0.35 3.32 -7.77
CA LEU A 54 1.61 2.70 -8.18
C LEU A 54 2.17 3.32 -9.47
N LYS A 55 1.30 3.62 -10.45
CA LYS A 55 1.68 4.31 -11.69
C LYS A 55 2.24 5.70 -11.38
N ALA A 56 1.52 6.52 -10.64
CA ALA A 56 1.97 7.86 -10.26
C ALA A 56 3.28 7.83 -9.47
N THR A 57 3.50 6.81 -8.64
CA THR A 57 4.75 6.63 -7.90
C THR A 57 5.94 6.33 -8.83
N ILE A 58 5.72 5.52 -9.86
CA ILE A 58 6.76 5.18 -10.86
C ILE A 58 7.08 6.39 -11.76
N GLU A 59 6.08 7.16 -12.13
CA GLU A 59 6.24 8.37 -12.94
C GLU A 59 7.03 9.45 -12.19
N GLY A 60 6.83 9.52 -10.87
CA GLY A 60 7.61 10.39 -10.00
C GLY A 60 7.15 11.84 -10.04
N LEU A 61 7.99 12.73 -9.47
CA LEU A 61 7.69 14.14 -9.29
C LEU A 61 8.26 15.01 -10.42
N GLY A 62 7.43 15.92 -10.91
CA GLY A 62 7.83 16.92 -11.89
C GLY A 62 8.30 16.33 -13.22
N THR A 63 8.87 17.17 -14.08
CA THR A 63 9.27 16.79 -15.44
C THR A 63 10.47 15.83 -15.50
N ARG A 64 11.22 15.70 -14.40
CA ARG A 64 12.37 14.81 -14.31
C ARG A 64 12.04 13.44 -13.72
N GLY A 65 10.82 13.22 -13.24
CA GLY A 65 10.39 11.97 -12.63
C GLY A 65 11.19 11.66 -11.34
N GLU A 66 11.39 12.64 -10.47
CA GLU A 66 12.11 12.47 -9.21
C GLU A 66 11.33 11.52 -8.29
N VAL A 67 12.05 10.63 -7.60
CA VAL A 67 11.43 9.65 -6.71
C VAL A 67 10.74 10.37 -5.55
N PRO A 68 9.43 10.14 -5.32
CA PRO A 68 8.72 10.75 -4.19
C PRO A 68 9.19 10.14 -2.86
N VAL A 69 9.34 10.97 -1.83
CA VAL A 69 9.71 10.52 -0.47
C VAL A 69 8.46 10.20 0.35
N PHE A 70 7.38 10.95 0.15
CA PHE A 70 6.11 10.80 0.86
C PHE A 70 4.94 10.59 -0.11
N PRO A 71 3.88 9.92 0.35
CA PRO A 71 3.75 9.22 1.63
C PRO A 71 4.64 7.97 1.68
N ILE A 72 5.03 7.54 2.88
CA ILE A 72 5.58 6.20 3.09
C ILE A 72 4.51 5.19 2.69
N GLN A 73 4.80 4.35 1.72
CA GLN A 73 3.85 3.40 1.15
C GLN A 73 4.12 1.99 1.67
N ILE A 74 3.08 1.31 2.13
CA ILE A 74 3.14 -0.04 2.65
C ILE A 74 2.14 -0.91 1.88
N PHE A 75 2.65 -1.84 1.09
CA PHE A 75 1.83 -2.86 0.43
C PHE A 75 1.68 -4.08 1.34
N LYS A 76 0.46 -4.42 1.69
CA LYS A 76 0.13 -5.56 2.54
C LYS A 76 0.06 -6.83 1.70
N ILE A 77 0.83 -7.83 2.11
CA ILE A 77 0.82 -9.16 1.51
C ILE A 77 -0.02 -10.08 2.38
N LYS A 78 -1.05 -10.66 1.78
CA LYS A 78 -1.95 -11.62 2.41
C LYS A 78 -2.19 -12.79 1.46
N ASP A 79 -1.95 -14.01 1.95
CA ASP A 79 -2.20 -15.23 1.18
C ASP A 79 -3.68 -15.34 0.76
N GLY A 80 -3.91 -15.78 -0.45
CA GLY A 80 -5.23 -15.85 -1.08
C GLY A 80 -5.84 -14.49 -1.47
N VAL A 81 -5.20 -13.35 -1.18
CA VAL A 81 -5.71 -12.01 -1.53
C VAL A 81 -4.75 -11.26 -2.45
N SER A 82 -3.56 -10.98 -2.00
CA SER A 82 -2.53 -10.27 -2.78
C SER A 82 -1.30 -11.14 -3.09
N TYR A 83 -1.29 -12.36 -2.62
CA TYR A 83 -0.25 -13.35 -2.87
C TYR A 83 -0.84 -14.76 -2.92
N SER A 84 -0.26 -15.64 -3.72
CA SER A 84 -0.45 -17.08 -3.71
C SER A 84 0.83 -17.71 -4.27
N GLU A 85 1.28 -18.81 -3.65
CA GLU A 85 2.46 -19.51 -4.15
C GLU A 85 2.21 -20.14 -5.54
N ALA A 86 0.98 -20.59 -5.80
CA ALA A 86 0.59 -21.10 -7.09
C ALA A 86 0.68 -20.02 -8.18
N ASP A 87 0.17 -18.82 -7.88
CA ASP A 87 0.25 -17.67 -8.78
C ASP A 87 1.68 -17.21 -9.00
N TYR A 88 2.51 -17.22 -7.93
CA TYR A 88 3.92 -16.90 -8.06
C TYR A 88 4.65 -17.86 -9.02
N LYS A 89 4.42 -19.16 -8.89
CA LYS A 89 5.01 -20.16 -9.81
C LYS A 89 4.53 -19.92 -11.25
N ARG A 90 3.24 -19.68 -11.44
CA ARG A 90 2.65 -19.39 -12.75
C ARG A 90 3.24 -18.12 -13.38
N ALA A 91 3.43 -17.06 -12.58
CA ALA A 91 4.04 -15.82 -13.04
C ALA A 91 5.53 -16.00 -13.41
N MET A 92 6.25 -16.92 -12.75
CA MET A 92 7.65 -17.19 -13.06
C MET A 92 7.84 -18.06 -14.29
N GLU A 93 6.81 -18.76 -14.80
CA GLU A 93 6.85 -19.49 -16.06
C GLU A 93 6.94 -18.53 -17.26
N ASP A 94 6.21 -17.41 -17.20
CA ASP A 94 6.27 -16.33 -18.20
C ASP A 94 6.04 -14.98 -17.51
N PHE A 95 7.12 -14.41 -17.00
CA PHE A 95 7.07 -13.16 -16.23
C PHE A 95 6.60 -11.97 -17.07
N ASP A 96 6.98 -11.90 -18.32
CA ASP A 96 6.60 -10.81 -19.20
C ASP A 96 5.08 -10.85 -19.49
N ALA A 97 4.55 -12.02 -19.80
CA ALA A 97 3.11 -12.21 -19.97
C ALA A 97 2.33 -11.90 -18.69
N ALA A 98 2.86 -12.29 -17.53
CA ALA A 98 2.26 -11.97 -16.23
C ALA A 98 2.20 -10.44 -15.98
N MET A 99 3.29 -9.74 -16.27
CA MET A 99 3.37 -8.28 -16.13
C MET A 99 2.48 -7.51 -17.13
N GLU A 100 2.23 -8.10 -18.30
CA GLU A 100 1.32 -7.55 -19.31
C GLU A 100 -0.16 -7.85 -19.04
N GLY A 101 -0.47 -8.58 -17.96
CA GLY A 101 -1.84 -8.97 -17.61
C GLY A 101 -2.44 -10.07 -18.51
N LYS A 102 -1.59 -10.85 -19.17
CA LYS A 102 -2.00 -11.98 -20.04
C LYS A 102 -2.18 -13.28 -19.27
N VAL A 103 -1.83 -13.30 -18.00
CA VAL A 103 -1.95 -14.45 -17.10
C VAL A 103 -3.07 -14.19 -16.10
N GLU A 104 -3.98 -15.15 -15.93
CA GLU A 104 -5.01 -15.10 -14.90
C GLU A 104 -4.47 -15.67 -13.59
N PHE A 105 -4.78 -14.99 -12.47
CA PHE A 105 -4.35 -15.33 -11.13
C PHE A 105 -5.55 -15.69 -10.25
N GLU A 106 -5.32 -16.57 -9.29
CA GLU A 106 -6.33 -16.98 -8.30
C GLU A 106 -6.49 -15.92 -7.20
N ALA A 107 -5.36 -15.38 -6.71
CA ALA A 107 -5.39 -14.28 -5.76
C ALA A 107 -5.77 -12.97 -6.48
N PRO A 108 -6.88 -12.33 -6.09
CA PRO A 108 -7.47 -11.23 -6.87
C PRO A 108 -6.56 -10.00 -7.01
N ASN A 109 -5.58 -9.82 -6.13
CA ASN A 109 -4.65 -8.68 -6.17
C ASN A 109 -3.20 -9.10 -6.47
N PHE A 110 -2.98 -10.29 -7.01
CA PHE A 110 -1.62 -10.74 -7.32
C PHE A 110 -0.98 -9.91 -8.44
N ASP A 111 -1.74 -9.49 -9.43
CA ASP A 111 -1.29 -8.56 -10.47
C ASP A 111 -0.82 -7.22 -9.90
N LEU A 112 -1.53 -6.70 -8.89
CA LEU A 112 -1.12 -5.48 -8.16
C LEU A 112 0.14 -5.71 -7.33
N PHE A 113 0.32 -6.90 -6.77
CA PHE A 113 1.56 -7.27 -6.09
C PHE A 113 2.76 -7.26 -7.05
N LEU A 114 2.64 -7.82 -8.25
CA LEU A 114 3.69 -7.76 -9.27
C LEU A 114 4.01 -6.31 -9.66
N LYS A 115 2.99 -5.48 -9.86
CA LYS A 115 3.16 -4.04 -10.14
C LYS A 115 3.84 -3.33 -8.97
N ALA A 116 3.50 -3.65 -7.72
CA ALA A 116 4.13 -3.12 -6.53
C ALA A 116 5.62 -3.50 -6.45
N CYS A 117 5.97 -4.74 -6.75
CA CYS A 117 7.37 -5.19 -6.82
C CYS A 117 8.17 -4.39 -7.87
N ARG A 118 7.61 -4.19 -9.07
CA ARG A 118 8.22 -3.37 -10.12
C ARG A 118 8.40 -1.91 -9.67
N THR A 119 7.38 -1.36 -9.02
CA THR A 119 7.43 0.02 -8.51
C THR A 119 8.51 0.18 -7.46
N THR A 120 8.62 -0.76 -6.53
CA THR A 120 9.69 -0.77 -5.51
C THR A 120 11.07 -0.87 -6.12
N ALA A 121 11.24 -1.69 -7.14
CA ALA A 121 12.52 -1.83 -7.83
C ALA A 121 12.98 -0.52 -8.50
N LYS A 122 12.04 0.34 -8.93
CA LYS A 122 12.32 1.61 -9.60
C LYS A 122 12.33 2.81 -8.65
N ALA A 123 11.36 2.88 -7.73
CA ALA A 123 11.07 4.05 -6.91
C ALA A 123 11.31 3.84 -5.40
N LEU A 124 11.82 2.68 -4.98
CA LEU A 124 12.07 2.29 -3.58
C LEU A 124 10.79 2.16 -2.72
N PHE A 125 9.62 2.40 -3.26
CA PHE A 125 8.30 2.22 -2.65
C PHE A 125 7.41 1.40 -3.59
N PRO A 126 6.41 0.68 -3.03
CA PRO A 126 6.09 0.51 -1.60
C PRO A 126 7.05 -0.42 -0.85
N ASN A 127 7.09 -0.30 0.48
CA ASN A 127 7.59 -1.36 1.36
C ASN A 127 6.52 -2.45 1.51
N PHE A 128 6.93 -3.66 1.91
CA PHE A 128 6.01 -4.78 2.03
C PHE A 128 5.79 -5.18 3.49
N MET A 129 4.53 -5.53 3.81
CA MET A 129 4.13 -6.04 5.11
C MET A 129 3.43 -7.39 4.95
N PHE A 130 3.95 -8.42 5.61
CA PHE A 130 3.39 -9.77 5.59
C PHE A 130 2.37 -9.94 6.71
N LEU A 131 1.10 -10.10 6.34
CA LEU A 131 0.00 -10.25 7.30
C LEU A 131 -0.10 -11.67 7.87
N ASP A 132 0.46 -12.66 7.17
CA ASP A 132 0.36 -14.07 7.55
C ASP A 132 1.42 -14.54 8.55
N THR A 133 2.36 -13.67 8.91
CA THR A 133 3.30 -14.00 9.99
C THR A 133 2.57 -14.14 11.32
N PRO A 134 2.95 -15.10 12.19
CA PRO A 134 2.20 -15.42 13.42
C PRO A 134 1.92 -14.22 14.33
N PHE A 135 2.84 -13.25 14.37
CA PHE A 135 2.71 -12.03 15.19
C PHE A 135 1.92 -10.91 14.50
N ASN A 136 1.50 -11.07 13.24
CA ASN A 136 0.69 -10.10 12.48
C ASN A 136 -0.74 -10.58 12.24
N GLN A 137 -1.00 -11.86 12.45
CA GLN A 137 -2.34 -12.43 12.28
C GLN A 137 -3.29 -11.95 13.37
N HIS A 138 -4.54 -11.73 13.00
CA HIS A 138 -5.62 -11.41 13.91
C HIS A 138 -6.70 -12.50 13.84
N GLU A 139 -7.13 -13.02 14.98
CA GLU A 139 -8.09 -14.13 15.08
C GLU A 139 -9.46 -13.84 14.41
N LYS A 140 -9.85 -12.57 14.34
CA LYS A 140 -11.11 -12.12 13.74
C LYS A 140 -11.01 -11.77 12.25
N TRP A 141 -9.83 -11.93 11.66
CA TRP A 141 -9.69 -11.63 10.24
C TRP A 141 -10.36 -12.72 9.40
N ASP A 142 -11.29 -12.32 8.53
CA ASP A 142 -12.02 -13.22 7.62
C ASP A 142 -12.07 -12.58 6.23
N ALA A 143 -11.66 -13.35 5.21
CA ALA A 143 -11.64 -12.90 3.82
C ALA A 143 -13.02 -12.48 3.30
N SER A 144 -14.09 -13.07 3.83
CA SER A 144 -15.48 -12.77 3.45
C SER A 144 -16.07 -11.54 4.15
N ASP A 145 -15.44 -11.06 5.24
CA ASP A 145 -15.92 -9.88 5.95
C ASP A 145 -15.53 -8.60 5.18
N PRO A 146 -16.50 -7.79 4.70
CA PRO A 146 -16.21 -6.51 4.06
C PRO A 146 -15.52 -5.50 4.99
N LYS A 147 -15.54 -5.74 6.29
CA LYS A 147 -14.87 -4.91 7.31
C LYS A 147 -13.57 -5.53 7.82
N ARG A 148 -13.02 -6.55 7.14
CA ARG A 148 -11.78 -7.23 7.53
C ARG A 148 -10.59 -6.29 7.73
N TYR A 149 -10.58 -5.14 7.03
CA TYR A 149 -9.53 -4.12 7.16
C TYR A 149 -9.33 -3.63 8.60
N ARG A 150 -10.36 -3.75 9.46
CA ARG A 150 -10.30 -3.38 10.89
C ARG A 150 -9.37 -4.28 11.69
N TYR A 151 -9.16 -5.49 11.21
CA TYR A 151 -8.37 -6.54 11.85
C TYR A 151 -7.02 -6.77 11.16
N GLU A 152 -6.68 -5.91 10.23
CA GLU A 152 -5.39 -5.93 9.58
C GLU A 152 -4.39 -5.04 10.31
N LEU A 153 -3.18 -5.56 10.46
CA LEU A 153 -2.07 -4.76 10.91
C LEU A 153 -1.85 -3.59 9.94
N ALA A 154 -1.54 -2.44 10.49
CA ALA A 154 -1.10 -1.28 9.73
C ALA A 154 0.21 -0.71 10.34
N THR A 155 0.91 0.11 9.60
CA THR A 155 2.00 0.92 10.13
C THR A 155 1.63 2.39 10.12
N MET A 156 2.09 3.10 11.15
CA MET A 156 2.20 4.56 11.11
C MET A 156 3.66 4.92 10.83
N GLY A 157 3.87 5.69 9.78
CA GLY A 157 5.21 5.90 9.27
C GLY A 157 5.81 4.59 8.75
N CYS A 158 7.12 4.42 8.89
CA CYS A 158 7.83 3.29 8.31
C CYS A 158 7.89 2.04 9.19
N ARG A 159 7.65 2.12 10.51
CA ARG A 159 7.95 1.02 11.46
C ARG A 159 7.00 0.87 12.63
N THR A 160 6.20 1.86 12.98
CA THR A 160 5.30 1.77 14.14
C THR A 160 4.13 0.87 13.78
N ARG A 161 4.09 -0.32 14.40
CA ARG A 161 2.97 -1.26 14.23
C ARG A 161 1.72 -0.73 14.93
N VAL A 162 0.63 -0.73 14.21
CA VAL A 162 -0.70 -0.45 14.73
C VAL A 162 -1.54 -1.70 14.59
N PHE A 163 -1.86 -2.31 15.73
CA PHE A 163 -2.62 -3.53 15.79
C PHE A 163 -3.87 -3.35 16.65
N GLU A 164 -4.34 -4.34 17.35
CA GLU A 164 -5.53 -4.23 18.19
C GLU A 164 -5.34 -3.33 19.42
N ASN A 165 -6.43 -2.79 19.93
CA ASN A 165 -6.43 -2.08 21.21
C ASN A 165 -6.20 -3.04 22.37
N LEU A 166 -5.40 -2.62 23.35
CA LEU A 166 -5.30 -3.32 24.63
C LEU A 166 -6.58 -3.14 25.47
N ASN A 167 -7.15 -1.92 25.42
CA ASN A 167 -8.36 -1.56 26.14
C ASN A 167 -9.41 -1.06 25.13
N GLY A 168 -10.60 -1.64 25.14
CA GLY A 168 -11.69 -1.27 24.23
C GLY A 168 -11.85 -2.23 23.04
N GLU A 169 -12.40 -1.74 21.96
CA GLU A 169 -12.63 -2.56 20.77
C GLU A 169 -11.32 -3.04 20.13
N LYS A 170 -11.25 -4.32 19.84
CA LYS A 170 -10.09 -4.97 19.21
C LYS A 170 -9.98 -4.60 17.73
N THR A 171 -9.46 -3.44 17.43
CA THR A 171 -9.28 -2.91 16.07
C THR A 171 -8.01 -2.11 15.97
N SER A 172 -7.45 -2.01 14.76
CA SER A 172 -6.29 -1.16 14.44
C SER A 172 -6.68 0.28 14.12
N LEU A 173 -7.96 0.62 14.09
CA LEU A 173 -8.44 1.96 13.72
C LEU A 173 -8.37 2.95 14.90
N GLY A 174 -8.40 4.24 14.57
CA GLY A 174 -8.48 5.32 15.55
C GLY A 174 -7.22 5.50 16.39
N ARG A 175 -6.05 5.19 15.84
CA ARG A 175 -4.75 5.28 16.50
C ARG A 175 -4.00 6.54 16.13
N GLY A 176 -3.13 6.99 17.02
CA GLY A 176 -2.24 8.12 16.79
C GLY A 176 -1.01 8.06 17.69
N ASN A 177 0.07 8.69 17.28
CA ASN A 177 1.25 8.90 18.11
C ASN A 177 1.04 10.15 18.97
N LEU A 178 1.11 9.99 20.29
CA LEU A 178 0.99 11.11 21.22
C LEU A 178 2.36 11.70 21.56
N SER A 179 3.38 10.87 21.66
CA SER A 179 4.76 11.28 21.98
C SER A 179 5.77 10.23 21.55
N PHE A 180 7.02 10.59 21.59
CA PHE A 180 8.15 9.66 21.51
C PHE A 180 9.11 9.93 22.67
N THR A 181 9.78 8.86 23.11
CA THR A 181 10.80 8.94 24.16
C THR A 181 12.10 8.37 23.61
N THR A 182 13.17 9.12 23.78
CA THR A 182 14.53 8.68 23.41
C THR A 182 15.34 8.44 24.67
N MET A 183 15.95 7.26 24.78
CA MET A 183 16.99 6.99 25.78
C MET A 183 18.34 7.17 25.11
N ASN A 184 19.18 8.00 25.70
CA ASN A 184 20.58 8.12 25.31
C ASN A 184 21.37 7.04 26.05
N LEU A 185 22.04 6.16 25.31
CA LEU A 185 22.85 5.05 25.85
C LEU A 185 24.31 5.44 25.93
#